data_d2d9674e71b11e272983c7bb1c9d2b52
#
_entry.id   d2d9674e71b11e272983c7bb1c9d2b52
#
_cell.length_a   1.000
_cell.length_b   1.000
_cell.length_c   1.000
_cell.angle_alpha   90.00
_cell.angle_beta   90.00
_cell.angle_gamma   90.00
#
_symmetry.space_group_name_H-M   'P 1'
#
loop_
_entity.id
_entity.type
_entity.pdbx_description
1 polymer ?
#
loop_
_entity_poly.entity_id
_entity_poly.type
_entity_poly.pdbx_seq_one_letter_code
_entity_poly.pdbx_strand_id
1 'polypeptide(L)'
;MRFLALALALSVSASAVSAAPAAYPTPLPEEPIPTVKALPKAWPKSWVVIHDFYFASILDGRLAVVDTTSANQPLKGLVRAAQFANSLVSRQRGEIYTAETFFSRLTRGERTDAITVWDMETLQPKGEIVLPGGKRQQSVTYPHLFQFTNGERWALVANFTPAQSVTVVDLDARKILSEIDLPGCAQIYPTGERGFSSFCADGSMFSVTLDDKGQVASSKTIAKVQD
;
A
#
# COMPACT_ATOMS: atom_id res chain seq x y z
N MET A 1 -5.46 -88.02 -37.96
CA MET A 1 -5.73 -86.66 -38.42
C MET A 1 -4.87 -85.73 -37.56
N ARG A 2 -3.80 -85.14 -38.13
CA ARG A 2 -2.85 -84.26 -37.42
C ARG A 2 -3.17 -82.83 -37.86
N PHE A 3 -3.54 -81.98 -36.92
CA PHE A 3 -3.71 -80.56 -37.17
C PHE A 3 -2.37 -79.83 -36.85
N LEU A 4 -1.82 -79.27 -37.91
CA LEU A 4 -0.66 -78.41 -37.82
C LEU A 4 -1.15 -76.99 -37.49
N ALA A 5 -0.79 -76.44 -36.31
CA ALA A 5 -1.05 -75.06 -35.99
C ALA A 5 0.14 -74.19 -36.44
N LEU A 6 -0.11 -73.32 -37.40
CA LEU A 6 0.89 -72.38 -37.91
C LEU A 6 0.82 -71.06 -37.02
N ALA A 7 1.84 -70.83 -36.20
CA ALA A 7 1.97 -69.62 -35.44
C ALA A 7 2.70 -68.54 -36.27
N LEU A 8 1.95 -67.48 -36.64
CA LEU A 8 2.48 -66.31 -37.35
C LEU A 8 3.01 -65.29 -36.31
N ALA A 9 4.31 -65.19 -36.20
CA ALA A 9 4.94 -64.20 -35.35
C ALA A 9 5.05 -62.84 -36.09
N LEU A 10 4.24 -61.88 -35.72
CA LEU A 10 4.38 -60.45 -36.15
C LEU A 10 5.48 -59.81 -35.37
N SER A 11 6.64 -59.57 -35.94
CA SER A 11 7.70 -58.73 -35.39
C SER A 11 7.42 -57.24 -35.70
N VAL A 12 6.95 -56.50 -34.71
CA VAL A 12 6.81 -55.05 -34.80
C VAL A 12 8.19 -54.45 -34.52
N SER A 13 8.87 -53.95 -35.53
CA SER A 13 10.11 -53.20 -35.39
C SER A 13 9.74 -51.77 -34.97
N ALA A 14 9.87 -51.43 -33.69
CA ALA A 14 9.78 -50.05 -33.21
C ALA A 14 11.06 -49.31 -33.61
N SER A 15 11.00 -48.53 -34.66
CA SER A 15 12.03 -47.58 -35.01
C SER A 15 11.97 -46.44 -34.01
N ALA A 16 12.90 -46.40 -33.02
CA ALA A 16 13.09 -45.24 -32.14
C ALA A 16 13.62 -44.08 -32.98
N VAL A 17 12.76 -43.16 -33.33
CA VAL A 17 13.18 -41.88 -33.88
C VAL A 17 13.84 -41.09 -32.72
N SER A 18 15.15 -41.20 -32.61
CA SER A 18 15.94 -40.29 -31.74
C SER A 18 15.97 -38.93 -32.42
N ALA A 19 15.08 -38.04 -31.99
CA ALA A 19 15.22 -36.64 -32.34
C ALA A 19 16.48 -36.11 -31.60
N ALA A 20 17.53 -35.86 -32.35
CA ALA A 20 18.68 -35.14 -31.84
C ALA A 20 18.18 -33.77 -31.26
N PRO A 21 18.61 -33.35 -30.05
CA PRO A 21 18.26 -32.05 -29.55
C PRO A 21 18.68 -31.00 -30.58
N ALA A 22 17.76 -30.14 -30.98
CA ALA A 22 18.06 -29.02 -31.87
C ALA A 22 19.15 -28.16 -31.21
N ALA A 23 20.38 -28.27 -31.74
CA ALA A 23 21.45 -27.41 -31.30
C ALA A 23 21.12 -26.00 -31.80
N TYR A 24 20.77 -25.11 -30.87
CA TYR A 24 20.66 -23.68 -31.18
C TYR A 24 22.04 -23.21 -31.64
N PRO A 25 22.20 -22.70 -32.85
CA PRO A 25 23.52 -22.39 -33.42
C PRO A 25 24.23 -21.22 -32.74
N THR A 26 23.46 -20.42 -31.99
CA THR A 26 24.02 -19.27 -31.24
C THR A 26 23.20 -19.08 -29.97
N PRO A 27 23.83 -18.95 -28.78
CA PRO A 27 23.12 -18.48 -27.58
C PRO A 27 22.49 -17.12 -27.87
N LEU A 28 21.28 -16.88 -27.36
CA LEU A 28 20.71 -15.56 -27.39
C LEU A 28 21.65 -14.60 -26.63
N PRO A 29 21.85 -13.36 -27.14
CA PRO A 29 22.63 -12.37 -26.40
C PRO A 29 21.99 -12.15 -25.02
N GLU A 30 22.83 -11.99 -24.00
CA GLU A 30 22.33 -11.59 -22.68
C GLU A 30 21.53 -10.30 -22.82
N GLU A 31 20.31 -10.30 -22.26
CA GLU A 31 19.55 -9.07 -22.16
C GLU A 31 20.30 -8.10 -21.24
N PRO A 32 20.53 -6.84 -21.68
CA PRO A 32 21.16 -5.87 -20.82
C PRO A 32 20.31 -5.70 -19.55
N ILE A 33 20.97 -5.71 -18.40
CA ILE A 33 20.30 -5.43 -17.12
C ILE A 33 19.56 -4.10 -17.26
N PRO A 34 18.24 -4.04 -16.99
CA PRO A 34 17.47 -2.82 -17.14
C PRO A 34 18.12 -1.69 -16.34
N THR A 35 18.35 -0.56 -16.97
CA THR A 35 18.87 0.61 -16.26
C THR A 35 17.79 1.12 -15.33
N VAL A 36 17.92 0.90 -14.04
CA VAL A 36 17.05 1.50 -13.03
C VAL A 36 17.45 2.96 -12.91
N LYS A 37 16.60 3.86 -13.42
CA LYS A 37 16.79 5.29 -13.24
C LYS A 37 16.17 5.69 -11.91
N ALA A 38 16.99 6.27 -11.03
CA ALA A 38 16.48 6.93 -9.84
C ALA A 38 15.80 8.25 -10.24
N LEU A 39 14.72 8.60 -9.52
CA LEU A 39 14.08 9.90 -9.63
C LEU A 39 14.94 10.96 -8.92
N PRO A 40 14.78 12.25 -9.24
CA PRO A 40 15.49 13.31 -8.51
C PRO A 40 15.05 13.34 -7.04
N LYS A 41 15.99 13.59 -6.12
CA LYS A 41 15.68 13.73 -4.69
C LYS A 41 14.59 14.77 -4.40
N ALA A 42 14.67 15.90 -5.07
CA ALA A 42 13.69 16.96 -4.99
C ALA A 42 12.78 16.93 -6.22
N TRP A 43 11.57 16.46 -6.03
CA TRP A 43 10.59 16.44 -7.12
C TRP A 43 10.16 17.85 -7.50
N PRO A 44 10.06 18.17 -8.79
CA PRO A 44 9.48 19.42 -9.28
C PRO A 44 8.08 19.65 -8.70
N LYS A 45 7.68 20.90 -8.55
CA LYS A 45 6.34 21.26 -8.05
C LYS A 45 5.22 20.74 -8.96
N SER A 46 5.52 20.55 -10.24
CA SER A 46 4.59 20.00 -11.24
C SER A 46 4.33 18.50 -11.07
N TRP A 47 5.11 17.80 -10.25
CA TRP A 47 4.89 16.37 -10.04
C TRP A 47 3.86 16.16 -8.94
N VAL A 48 2.88 15.34 -9.25
CA VAL A 48 1.81 14.95 -8.33
C VAL A 48 1.80 13.42 -8.16
N VAL A 49 1.25 12.96 -7.05
CA VAL A 49 0.98 11.54 -6.83
C VAL A 49 -0.51 11.33 -6.99
N ILE A 50 -0.87 10.46 -7.92
CA ILE A 50 -2.24 10.05 -8.18
C ILE A 50 -2.43 8.66 -7.60
N HIS A 51 -3.40 8.49 -6.72
CA HIS A 51 -3.75 7.19 -6.16
C HIS A 51 -4.82 6.55 -7.02
N ASP A 52 -4.45 5.47 -7.71
CA ASP A 52 -5.37 4.56 -8.37
C ASP A 52 -5.56 3.34 -7.48
N PHE A 53 -6.69 3.28 -6.78
CA PHE A 53 -7.03 2.13 -5.93
C PHE A 53 -7.51 0.91 -6.72
N TYR A 54 -7.54 1.02 -8.05
CA TYR A 54 -7.80 -0.02 -9.03
C TYR A 54 -8.93 -0.96 -8.63
N PHE A 55 -10.14 -0.46 -8.69
CA PHE A 55 -11.35 -1.16 -8.23
C PHE A 55 -11.59 -2.52 -8.90
N ALA A 56 -11.06 -2.72 -10.10
CA ALA A 56 -11.16 -3.98 -10.82
C ALA A 56 -10.18 -5.07 -10.34
N SER A 57 -9.15 -4.71 -9.56
CA SER A 57 -8.19 -5.65 -8.96
C SER A 57 -8.34 -5.68 -7.46
N ILE A 58 -8.74 -6.83 -6.91
CA ILE A 58 -8.88 -7.00 -5.46
C ILE A 58 -7.54 -7.11 -4.74
N LEU A 59 -6.42 -7.11 -5.45
CA LEU A 59 -5.12 -7.46 -4.88
C LEU A 59 -4.16 -6.30 -4.75
N ASP A 60 -4.27 -5.29 -5.62
CA ASP A 60 -3.35 -4.16 -5.62
C ASP A 60 -4.01 -2.83 -5.95
N GLY A 61 -3.48 -1.76 -5.37
CA GLY A 61 -3.63 -0.39 -5.81
C GLY A 61 -2.30 0.15 -6.28
N ARG A 62 -2.29 1.37 -6.82
CA ARG A 62 -1.09 2.01 -7.36
C ARG A 62 -1.04 3.48 -7.01
N LEU A 63 0.17 3.95 -6.75
CA LEU A 63 0.45 5.38 -6.70
C LEU A 63 1.27 5.73 -7.93
N ALA A 64 0.73 6.54 -8.82
CA ALA A 64 1.42 7.02 -10.00
C ALA A 64 2.05 8.38 -9.73
N VAL A 65 3.36 8.51 -9.95
CA VAL A 65 4.06 9.79 -9.94
C VAL A 65 3.94 10.39 -11.33
N VAL A 66 3.26 11.52 -11.43
CA VAL A 66 2.90 12.14 -12.71
C VAL A 66 3.41 13.57 -12.78
N ASP A 67 4.08 13.91 -13.87
CA ASP A 67 4.47 15.26 -14.21
C ASP A 67 3.36 15.93 -15.03
N THR A 68 2.68 16.88 -14.42
CA THR A 68 1.55 17.60 -15.04
C THR A 68 1.94 18.54 -16.17
N THR A 69 3.23 18.77 -16.36
CA THR A 69 3.74 19.66 -17.43
C THR A 69 4.30 18.90 -18.65
N SER A 70 4.46 17.58 -18.53
CA SER A 70 5.00 16.74 -19.61
C SER A 70 3.88 16.15 -20.46
N ALA A 71 3.76 16.57 -21.72
CA ALA A 71 2.77 16.03 -22.65
C ALA A 71 3.12 14.60 -23.14
N ASN A 72 4.39 14.31 -23.35
CA ASN A 72 4.82 13.06 -24.00
C ASN A 72 5.16 11.93 -23.02
N GLN A 73 5.64 12.27 -21.83
CA GLN A 73 6.07 11.30 -20.82
C GLN A 73 5.62 11.76 -19.41
N PRO A 74 4.33 11.83 -19.15
CA PRO A 74 3.83 12.31 -17.86
C PRO A 74 4.14 11.33 -16.72
N LEU A 75 4.09 10.02 -16.95
CA LEU A 75 4.36 9.01 -15.93
C LEU A 75 5.86 8.93 -15.62
N LYS A 76 6.22 9.19 -14.38
CA LYS A 76 7.60 9.14 -13.88
C LYS A 76 7.91 7.87 -13.10
N GLY A 77 6.92 7.26 -12.49
CA GLY A 77 7.10 6.02 -11.76
C GLY A 77 5.82 5.53 -11.09
N LEU A 78 5.89 4.32 -10.55
CA LEU A 78 4.78 3.65 -9.88
C LEU A 78 5.25 3.08 -8.55
N VAL A 79 4.45 3.29 -7.51
CA VAL A 79 4.54 2.57 -6.25
C VAL A 79 3.38 1.59 -6.20
N ARG A 80 3.65 0.35 -5.88
CA ARG A 80 2.61 -0.65 -5.62
C ARG A 80 2.10 -0.49 -4.21
N ALA A 81 0.79 -0.46 -4.05
CA ALA A 81 0.13 -0.43 -2.76
C ALA A 81 -0.91 -1.55 -2.69
N ALA A 82 -1.33 -1.93 -1.49
CA ALA A 82 -2.47 -2.83 -1.34
C ALA A 82 -3.77 -2.15 -1.79
N GLN A 83 -4.78 -2.94 -2.08
CA GLN A 83 -6.11 -2.42 -2.38
C GLN A 83 -6.63 -1.54 -1.24
N PHE A 84 -7.27 -0.42 -1.56
CA PHE A 84 -7.78 0.55 -0.58
C PHE A 84 -6.73 1.06 0.41
N ALA A 85 -5.48 1.13 -0.02
CA ALA A 85 -4.46 1.84 0.74
C ALA A 85 -4.80 3.34 0.84
N ASN A 86 -4.35 3.98 1.90
CA ASN A 86 -4.33 5.44 2.00
C ASN A 86 -2.89 5.90 1.89
N SER A 87 -2.65 7.06 1.30
CA SER A 87 -1.28 7.52 1.05
C SER A 87 -1.01 8.92 1.55
N LEU A 88 0.23 9.15 1.99
CA LEU A 88 0.78 10.46 2.32
C LEU A 88 2.12 10.62 1.61
N VAL A 89 2.41 11.84 1.17
CA VAL A 89 3.67 12.18 0.49
C VAL A 89 4.37 13.28 1.27
N SER A 90 5.54 12.97 1.79
CA SER A 90 6.39 13.94 2.48
C SER A 90 7.58 14.32 1.60
N ARG A 91 7.51 15.49 0.97
CA ARG A 91 8.62 16.01 0.16
C ARG A 91 9.82 16.41 1.00
N GLN A 92 9.58 16.88 2.23
CA GLN A 92 10.67 17.27 3.14
C GLN A 92 11.46 16.05 3.64
N ARG A 93 10.81 14.89 3.78
CA ARG A 93 11.44 13.64 4.24
C ARG A 93 11.95 12.78 3.06
N GLY A 94 11.52 13.07 1.83
CA GLY A 94 11.81 12.24 0.66
C GLY A 94 11.13 10.87 0.75
N GLU A 95 9.95 10.80 1.35
CA GLU A 95 9.26 9.54 1.62
C GLU A 95 7.78 9.58 1.23
N ILE A 96 7.29 8.45 0.75
CA ILE A 96 5.87 8.18 0.57
C ILE A 96 5.48 7.15 1.63
N TYR A 97 4.30 7.30 2.19
CA TYR A 97 3.74 6.39 3.18
C TYR A 97 2.42 5.84 2.66
N THR A 98 2.23 4.53 2.76
CA THR A 98 0.98 3.87 2.43
C THR A 98 0.47 3.10 3.64
N ALA A 99 -0.71 3.48 4.15
CA ALA A 99 -1.39 2.70 5.17
C ALA A 99 -2.20 1.60 4.46
N GLU A 100 -1.84 0.34 4.71
CA GLU A 100 -2.23 -0.82 3.91
C GLU A 100 -2.82 -1.94 4.75
N THR A 101 -3.54 -2.84 4.10
CA THR A 101 -4.06 -4.06 4.71
C THR A 101 -3.73 -5.24 3.81
N PHE A 102 -3.11 -6.24 4.39
CA PHE A 102 -2.75 -7.50 3.73
C PHE A 102 -3.48 -8.66 4.38
N PHE A 103 -3.70 -9.71 3.59
CA PHE A 103 -4.24 -10.98 4.05
C PHE A 103 -3.31 -12.12 3.65
N SER A 104 -3.10 -13.08 4.54
CA SER A 104 -2.15 -14.18 4.33
C SER A 104 -2.51 -15.08 3.14
N ARG A 105 -3.74 -15.02 2.64
CA ARG A 105 -4.24 -15.77 1.48
C ARG A 105 -4.95 -14.85 0.50
N LEU A 106 -4.28 -13.80 0.06
CA LEU A 106 -4.73 -12.77 -0.88
C LEU A 106 -5.90 -11.93 -0.34
N THR A 107 -7.14 -12.42 -0.42
CA THR A 107 -8.36 -11.70 0.00
C THR A 107 -8.93 -12.19 1.32
N ARG A 108 -8.29 -13.16 1.96
CA ARG A 108 -8.75 -13.80 3.21
C ARG A 108 -7.58 -14.35 4.02
N GLY A 109 -7.89 -14.82 5.22
CA GLY A 109 -6.92 -15.38 6.15
C GLY A 109 -6.55 -14.38 7.25
N GLU A 110 -5.34 -14.49 7.76
CA GLU A 110 -4.83 -13.57 8.77
C GLU A 110 -4.63 -12.19 8.17
N ARG A 111 -5.15 -11.17 8.86
CA ARG A 111 -5.08 -9.77 8.47
C ARG A 111 -3.88 -9.10 9.15
N THR A 112 -3.11 -8.37 8.36
CA THR A 112 -2.03 -7.51 8.83
C THR A 112 -2.27 -6.10 8.29
N ASP A 113 -2.37 -5.12 9.17
CA ASP A 113 -2.36 -3.71 8.79
C ASP A 113 -0.95 -3.15 9.00
N ALA A 114 -0.49 -2.33 8.08
CA ALA A 114 0.85 -1.74 8.14
C ALA A 114 0.89 -0.36 7.48
N ILE A 115 1.91 0.42 7.85
CA ILE A 115 2.35 1.58 7.06
C ILE A 115 3.64 1.17 6.37
N THR A 116 3.61 1.07 5.05
CA THR A 116 4.84 0.89 4.26
C THR A 116 5.45 2.25 3.96
N VAL A 117 6.75 2.36 4.18
CA VAL A 117 7.55 3.57 3.93
C VAL A 117 8.33 3.38 2.63
N TRP A 118 8.10 4.24 1.66
CA TRP A 118 8.73 4.19 0.34
C TRP A 118 9.71 5.33 0.18
N ASP A 119 10.82 5.05 -0.47
CA ASP A 119 11.79 6.05 -0.86
C ASP A 119 11.32 6.80 -2.12
N MET A 120 11.34 8.13 -2.11
CA MET A 120 10.87 8.93 -3.25
C MET A 120 11.82 8.91 -4.45
N GLU A 121 13.10 8.60 -4.24
CA GLU A 121 14.09 8.55 -5.31
C GLU A 121 14.02 7.22 -6.07
N THR A 122 13.94 6.12 -5.33
CA THR A 122 13.97 4.76 -5.90
C THR A 122 12.60 4.13 -6.08
N LEU A 123 11.56 4.66 -5.42
CA LEU A 123 10.22 4.10 -5.31
C LEU A 123 10.21 2.67 -4.72
N GLN A 124 11.23 2.33 -3.96
CA GLN A 124 11.34 1.04 -3.27
C GLN A 124 10.94 1.16 -1.79
N PRO A 125 10.44 0.08 -1.18
CA PRO A 125 10.13 0.09 0.24
C PRO A 125 11.41 0.22 1.07
N LYS A 126 11.40 1.13 2.04
CA LYS A 126 12.47 1.35 3.02
C LYS A 126 12.22 0.63 4.34
N GLY A 127 10.97 0.29 4.60
CA GLY A 127 10.57 -0.38 5.82
C GLY A 127 9.07 -0.34 6.04
N GLU A 128 8.65 -0.94 7.11
CA GLU A 128 7.25 -1.14 7.44
C GLU A 128 7.02 -0.89 8.94
N ILE A 129 5.85 -0.34 9.27
CA ILE A 129 5.38 -0.15 10.64
C ILE A 129 4.08 -0.94 10.78
N VAL A 130 4.13 -2.08 11.46
CA VAL A 130 2.95 -2.92 11.68
C VAL A 130 1.99 -2.23 12.63
N LEU A 131 0.72 -2.13 12.22
CA LEU A 131 -0.37 -1.58 13.01
C LEU A 131 -1.07 -2.73 13.76
N PRO A 132 -1.28 -2.63 15.07
CA PRO A 132 -1.82 -3.74 15.85
C PRO A 132 -3.32 -3.96 15.62
N GLY A 133 -3.73 -5.21 15.75
CA GLY A 133 -5.12 -5.61 15.95
C GLY A 133 -6.03 -5.63 14.72
N GLY A 134 -5.51 -5.39 13.51
CA GLY A 134 -6.34 -5.45 12.30
C GLY A 134 -7.47 -4.42 12.30
N LYS A 135 -7.24 -3.23 12.80
CA LYS A 135 -8.25 -2.20 13.09
C LYS A 135 -8.42 -1.15 12.02
N ARG A 136 -7.40 -0.95 11.17
CA ARG A 136 -7.39 0.11 10.17
C ARG A 136 -8.68 0.12 9.36
N GLN A 137 -9.24 1.29 9.14
CA GLN A 137 -10.38 1.45 8.26
C GLN A 137 -9.98 1.13 6.82
N GLN A 138 -10.43 -0.02 6.33
CA GLN A 138 -10.26 -0.48 4.96
C GLN A 138 -11.57 -0.21 4.19
N SER A 139 -11.63 0.92 3.53
CA SER A 139 -12.76 1.32 2.71
C SER A 139 -12.23 2.06 1.48
N VAL A 140 -13.13 2.56 0.63
CA VAL A 140 -12.75 3.45 -0.46
C VAL A 140 -11.80 4.53 0.06
N THR A 141 -10.71 4.76 -0.66
CA THR A 141 -9.64 5.65 -0.26
C THR A 141 -10.15 7.08 -0.04
N TYR A 142 -10.10 7.52 1.20
CA TYR A 142 -10.44 8.88 1.61
C TYR A 142 -9.20 9.57 2.19
N PRO A 143 -8.87 10.80 1.79
CA PRO A 143 -7.70 11.51 2.33
C PRO A 143 -7.73 11.59 3.87
N HIS A 144 -8.91 11.78 4.46
CA HIS A 144 -9.10 11.95 5.89
C HIS A 144 -9.04 10.65 6.73
N LEU A 145 -8.59 9.55 6.14
CA LEU A 145 -8.33 8.30 6.88
C LEU A 145 -6.86 8.12 7.24
N PHE A 146 -5.98 8.93 6.64
CA PHE A 146 -4.55 8.91 6.91
C PHE A 146 -4.00 10.32 6.74
N GLN A 147 -3.47 10.91 7.81
CA GLN A 147 -3.06 12.31 7.83
C GLN A 147 -1.75 12.51 8.57
N PHE A 148 -0.99 13.52 8.19
CA PHE A 148 0.16 14.00 8.99
C PHE A 148 -0.29 14.92 10.11
N THR A 149 0.52 14.97 11.19
CA THR A 149 0.47 15.99 12.24
C THR A 149 1.88 16.21 12.78
N ASN A 150 2.08 17.18 13.68
CA ASN A 150 3.37 17.48 14.29
C ASN A 150 4.50 17.71 13.26
N GLY A 151 4.25 18.56 12.25
CA GLY A 151 5.23 18.86 11.20
C GLY A 151 5.66 17.65 10.37
N GLU A 152 4.72 16.75 10.09
CA GLU A 152 4.93 15.46 9.38
C GLU A 152 5.80 14.44 10.15
N ARG A 153 6.10 14.72 11.42
CA ARG A 153 6.78 13.73 12.26
C ARG A 153 5.87 12.57 12.64
N TRP A 154 4.58 12.85 12.81
CA TRP A 154 3.61 11.83 13.17
C TRP A 154 2.57 11.62 12.06
N ALA A 155 2.09 10.39 11.97
CA ALA A 155 0.94 10.02 11.16
C ALA A 155 -0.23 9.60 12.05
N LEU A 156 -1.42 9.93 11.59
CA LEU A 156 -2.70 9.58 12.21
C LEU A 156 -3.41 8.59 11.28
N VAL A 157 -3.73 7.41 11.76
CA VAL A 157 -4.41 6.35 11.00
C VAL A 157 -5.79 6.11 11.57
N ALA A 158 -6.82 6.24 10.76
CA ALA A 158 -8.19 5.94 11.15
C ALA A 158 -8.42 4.43 11.28
N ASN A 159 -9.03 4.03 12.38
CA ASN A 159 -9.49 2.67 12.65
C ASN A 159 -11.02 2.63 12.65
N PHE A 160 -11.58 1.46 12.36
CA PHE A 160 -13.02 1.24 12.34
C PHE A 160 -13.48 0.08 13.22
N THR A 161 -12.63 -0.91 13.42
CA THR A 161 -12.95 -2.13 14.17
C THR A 161 -12.13 -2.26 15.44
N PRO A 162 -12.69 -2.72 16.57
CA PRO A 162 -14.12 -2.98 16.83
C PRO A 162 -14.96 -1.71 16.99
N ALA A 163 -14.32 -0.56 17.16
CA ALA A 163 -14.90 0.78 17.24
C ALA A 163 -13.98 1.79 16.56
N GLN A 164 -14.50 2.97 16.25
CA GLN A 164 -13.69 4.04 15.68
C GLN A 164 -12.63 4.49 16.68
N SER A 165 -11.41 4.58 16.20
CA SER A 165 -10.26 5.12 16.92
C SER A 165 -9.24 5.72 15.94
N VAL A 166 -8.24 6.40 16.46
CA VAL A 166 -7.09 6.89 15.69
C VAL A 166 -5.81 6.35 16.30
N THR A 167 -5.01 5.68 15.49
CA THR A 167 -3.64 5.29 15.87
C THR A 167 -2.69 6.43 15.56
N VAL A 168 -1.91 6.87 16.56
CA VAL A 168 -0.84 7.86 16.42
C VAL A 168 0.48 7.14 16.25
N VAL A 169 1.20 7.45 15.17
CA VAL A 169 2.44 6.76 14.79
C VAL A 169 3.57 7.77 14.67
N ASP A 170 4.70 7.53 15.34
CA ASP A 170 5.95 8.26 15.14
C ASP A 170 6.67 7.69 13.93
N LEU A 171 6.80 8.50 12.88
CA LEU A 171 7.43 8.10 11.62
C LEU A 171 8.96 8.08 11.70
N ASP A 172 9.56 8.87 12.61
CA ASP A 172 11.01 8.86 12.84
C ASP A 172 11.42 7.60 13.59
N ALA A 173 10.75 7.33 14.71
CA ALA A 173 11.02 6.15 15.52
C ALA A 173 10.40 4.87 14.96
N ARG A 174 9.54 4.98 13.94
CA ARG A 174 8.77 3.88 13.30
C ARG A 174 8.02 3.02 14.32
N LYS A 175 7.30 3.70 15.22
CA LYS A 175 6.56 3.05 16.30
C LYS A 175 5.22 3.71 16.56
N ILE A 176 4.31 2.95 17.15
CA ILE A 176 3.03 3.44 17.62
C ILE A 176 3.23 4.18 18.94
N LEU A 177 2.64 5.36 19.04
CA LEU A 177 2.66 6.17 20.26
C LEU A 177 1.41 5.94 21.11
N SER A 178 0.24 5.94 20.49
CA SER A 178 -1.04 5.77 21.19
C SER A 178 -2.15 5.34 20.24
N GLU A 179 -3.26 4.93 20.81
CA GLU A 179 -4.54 4.77 20.15
C GLU A 179 -5.58 5.59 20.91
N ILE A 180 -6.38 6.37 20.19
CA ILE A 180 -7.34 7.32 20.75
C ILE A 180 -8.72 6.92 20.30
N ASP A 181 -9.59 6.57 21.25
CA ASP A 181 -10.96 6.20 20.98
C ASP A 181 -11.78 7.38 20.48
N LEU A 182 -12.57 7.15 19.43
CA LEU A 182 -13.45 8.14 18.80
C LEU A 182 -14.88 7.57 18.64
N PRO A 183 -15.57 7.19 19.70
CA PRO A 183 -16.86 6.54 19.58
C PRO A 183 -17.87 7.45 18.89
N GLY A 184 -18.40 6.99 17.74
CA GLY A 184 -19.39 7.72 16.96
C GLY A 184 -18.82 8.89 16.14
N CYS A 185 -17.50 9.09 16.10
CA CYS A 185 -16.85 10.11 15.28
C CYS A 185 -15.94 9.47 14.24
N ALA A 186 -15.81 10.10 13.07
CA ALA A 186 -15.03 9.58 11.95
C ALA A 186 -14.27 10.71 11.24
N GLN A 187 -13.29 10.28 10.43
CA GLN A 187 -12.40 11.14 9.65
C GLN A 187 -11.43 11.94 10.52
N ILE A 188 -10.29 12.28 9.94
CA ILE A 188 -9.20 12.95 10.63
C ILE A 188 -8.90 14.27 9.94
N TYR A 189 -9.11 15.35 10.64
CA TYR A 189 -8.78 16.71 10.19
C TYR A 189 -7.69 17.27 11.11
N PRO A 190 -6.42 17.29 10.67
CA PRO A 190 -5.33 17.81 11.49
C PRO A 190 -5.59 19.24 11.94
N THR A 191 -5.36 19.53 13.22
CA THR A 191 -5.57 20.85 13.81
C THR A 191 -4.44 21.23 14.75
N GLY A 192 -4.08 22.52 14.73
CA GLY A 192 -2.97 23.01 15.53
C GLY A 192 -1.63 22.37 15.15
N GLU A 193 -0.66 22.43 16.05
CA GLU A 193 0.65 21.83 15.86
C GLU A 193 0.60 20.31 15.98
N ARG A 194 -0.09 19.80 17.00
CA ARG A 194 -0.19 18.39 17.37
C ARG A 194 -1.62 18.08 17.77
N GLY A 195 -2.45 17.76 16.81
CA GLY A 195 -3.83 17.41 17.10
C GLY A 195 -4.65 17.15 15.87
N PHE A 196 -5.90 16.81 16.09
CA PHE A 196 -6.89 16.60 15.05
C PHE A 196 -8.30 16.81 15.56
N SER A 197 -9.22 16.97 14.62
CA SER A 197 -10.66 16.96 14.90
C SER A 197 -11.35 15.90 14.05
N SER A 198 -12.49 15.41 14.52
CA SER A 198 -13.32 14.40 13.84
C SER A 198 -14.78 14.80 13.90
N PHE A 199 -15.53 14.57 12.83
CA PHE A 199 -16.98 14.77 12.84
C PHE A 199 -17.67 13.60 13.50
N CYS A 200 -18.70 13.88 14.27
CA CYS A 200 -19.48 12.89 15.00
C CYS A 200 -20.90 12.75 14.42
N ALA A 201 -21.49 11.58 14.58
CA ALA A 201 -22.80 11.23 14.03
C ALA A 201 -23.97 12.10 14.55
N ASP A 202 -23.77 12.76 15.69
CA ASP A 202 -24.74 13.69 16.27
C ASP A 202 -24.62 15.15 15.74
N GLY A 203 -23.75 15.36 14.73
CA GLY A 203 -23.45 16.69 14.18
C GLY A 203 -22.43 17.49 15.00
N SER A 204 -21.90 16.94 16.08
CA SER A 204 -20.82 17.57 16.83
C SER A 204 -19.43 17.33 16.18
N MET A 205 -18.43 18.02 16.69
CA MET A 205 -17.02 17.80 16.34
C MET A 205 -16.24 17.47 17.61
N PHE A 206 -15.52 16.36 17.60
CA PHE A 206 -14.58 16.00 18.67
C PHE A 206 -13.18 16.44 18.28
N SER A 207 -12.54 17.23 19.12
CA SER A 207 -11.21 17.80 18.88
C SER A 207 -10.24 17.34 19.95
N VAL A 208 -9.06 16.90 19.52
CA VAL A 208 -8.00 16.34 20.37
C VAL A 208 -6.72 17.13 20.16
N THR A 209 -6.04 17.47 21.26
CA THR A 209 -4.66 17.97 21.25
C THR A 209 -3.77 16.91 21.89
N LEU A 210 -2.63 16.64 21.26
CA LEU A 210 -1.66 15.65 21.72
C LEU A 210 -0.50 16.33 22.47
N ASP A 211 0.04 15.64 23.45
CA ASP A 211 1.29 16.01 24.10
C ASP A 211 2.52 15.67 23.25
N ASP A 212 3.71 15.92 23.79
CA ASP A 212 5.00 15.61 23.13
C ASP A 212 5.30 14.12 23.00
N LYS A 213 4.53 13.26 23.66
CA LYS A 213 4.61 11.79 23.61
C LYS A 213 3.53 11.16 22.74
N GLY A 214 2.66 11.98 22.11
CA GLY A 214 1.56 11.51 21.29
C GLY A 214 0.36 10.97 22.08
N GLN A 215 0.27 11.30 23.39
CA GLN A 215 -0.88 10.99 24.23
C GLN A 215 -1.87 12.16 24.21
N VAL A 216 -3.11 11.92 24.60
CA VAL A 216 -4.11 12.98 24.71
C VAL A 216 -3.74 13.95 25.83
N ALA A 217 -3.37 15.17 25.47
CA ALA A 217 -3.16 16.26 26.43
C ALA A 217 -4.48 16.93 26.81
N SER A 218 -5.37 17.10 25.84
CA SER A 218 -6.72 17.63 26.08
C SER A 218 -7.67 17.21 24.95
N SER A 219 -8.95 17.15 25.25
CA SER A 219 -10.00 16.93 24.26
C SER A 219 -11.22 17.82 24.57
N LYS A 220 -11.98 18.14 23.54
CA LYS A 220 -13.23 18.90 23.66
C LYS A 220 -14.23 18.48 22.59
N THR A 221 -15.50 18.53 22.93
CA THR A 221 -16.60 18.43 21.97
C THR A 221 -17.11 19.81 21.63
N ILE A 222 -17.21 20.11 20.35
CA ILE A 222 -17.80 21.33 19.83
C ILE A 222 -19.19 20.97 19.35
N ALA A 223 -20.20 21.52 20.01
CA ALA A 223 -21.60 21.19 19.73
C ALA A 223 -22.03 21.73 18.36
N LYS A 224 -22.77 20.92 17.62
CA LYS A 224 -23.44 21.25 16.35
C LYS A 224 -22.62 22.13 15.41
N VAL A 225 -21.68 21.52 14.74
CA VAL A 225 -20.93 22.13 13.62
C VAL A 225 -21.53 21.77 12.26
N GLN A 226 -22.41 20.78 12.24
CA GLN A 226 -23.06 20.25 11.05
C GLN A 226 -24.51 19.84 11.39
N ASP A 227 -25.45 20.13 10.49
CA ASP A 227 -26.86 19.70 10.56
C ASP A 227 -27.06 18.29 10.01
#